data_6a8bd5334fb918e4111cc30cfea342ea
#
_entry.id   6a8bd5334fb918e4111cc30cfea342ea
#
_cell.length_a   1.000
_cell.length_b   1.000
_cell.length_c   1.000
_cell.angle_alpha   90.00
_cell.angle_beta   90.00
_cell.angle_gamma   90.00
#
_symmetry.space_group_name_H-M   'P 1'
#
loop_
_entity.id
_entity.type
_entity.pdbx_description
1 polymer ?
#
loop_
_entity_poly.entity_id
_entity_poly.type
_entity_poly.pdbx_seq_one_letter_code
_entity_poly.pdbx_strand_id
1 'polypeptide(L)'
;MKHLLYSLVGILLLAGCKDDKYNVIVPMSDIYLSAPQDGTTIDLNDLSTDEYNFSWDKSLEKGAKLILCATRDFKNPVKVDAGKSTSFTMSVLAADQYFSRLGIKAGQEALLYWTVKETGNTTAAASDVRTIHVKRMSTKLLLPEDMTEIVLAEDKPETAVQFEWDTEGMAESTSYSLCLSLDPEMKQTVAEQSIGVVKGKSSLTHEELQTLLDELSIKRWTSNTIYWNVKTDGGQLVSRSSGVLNMTEMMRFIDVRGDEKITYRVARIPYSDGTSLVWLADNLRTTKYPDGTDIEANNYKDTPASLGEGRVKAYGVHYHYDIRDRIAPAGWRLPTMQEYKTLFIEAGMAEGQWNVLKDPEYYESVKGQAHLNDWKFNLCASGQWVEPNVNNHTTQYCYLLVTDNAEHGCMLHDGGATLWTPWTTGAPARFIFNEN
;
A
#
# COMPACT_ATOMS: atom_id res chain seq x y z
N MET A 1 8.05 -81.34 -9.73
CA MET A 1 8.35 -81.84 -11.10
C MET A 1 8.53 -80.62 -11.99
N LYS A 2 9.78 -80.42 -12.35
CA LYS A 2 10.35 -80.36 -13.71
C LYS A 2 9.89 -79.12 -14.51
N HIS A 3 10.80 -78.18 -14.68
CA HIS A 3 11.64 -77.85 -15.86
C HIS A 3 10.86 -77.06 -16.95
N LEU A 4 11.31 -76.11 -17.68
CA LEU A 4 12.63 -75.63 -18.21
C LEU A 4 12.35 -74.28 -18.88
N LEU A 5 13.09 -73.23 -18.67
CA LEU A 5 14.10 -72.66 -19.57
C LEU A 5 13.82 -72.79 -21.08
N TYR A 6 13.74 -71.67 -21.81
CA TYR A 6 14.59 -71.34 -22.96
C TYR A 6 14.43 -69.92 -23.45
N SER A 7 15.56 -69.29 -23.59
CA SER A 7 15.85 -68.06 -24.33
C SER A 7 15.78 -68.27 -25.85
N LEU A 8 15.52 -67.21 -26.60
CA LEU A 8 16.04 -66.96 -27.96
C LEU A 8 15.74 -65.54 -28.34
N VAL A 9 16.69 -64.66 -28.39
CA VAL A 9 17.55 -64.17 -29.44
C VAL A 9 16.85 -63.92 -30.82
N GLY A 10 16.73 -62.63 -31.13
CA GLY A 10 17.03 -61.97 -32.40
C GLY A 10 16.06 -62.12 -33.55
N ILE A 11 15.73 -60.99 -34.08
CA ILE A 11 16.01 -60.66 -35.48
C ILE A 11 15.67 -59.17 -35.69
N LEU A 12 16.68 -58.42 -36.14
CA LEU A 12 16.55 -57.12 -36.80
C LEU A 12 15.70 -57.27 -38.04
N LEU A 13 14.72 -56.39 -38.22
CA LEU A 13 14.26 -55.97 -39.55
C LEU A 13 14.23 -54.46 -39.62
N LEU A 14 15.20 -53.93 -40.30
CA LEU A 14 15.23 -52.58 -40.81
C LEU A 14 14.12 -52.44 -41.88
N ALA A 15 13.20 -51.56 -41.62
CA ALA A 15 12.34 -51.05 -42.68
C ALA A 15 11.88 -49.63 -42.37
N GLY A 16 12.36 -48.70 -43.17
CA GLY A 16 11.60 -47.54 -43.56
C GLY A 16 11.73 -46.30 -42.70
N CYS A 17 12.71 -45.46 -43.03
CA CYS A 17 12.66 -44.06 -42.77
C CYS A 17 11.32 -43.45 -43.20
N LYS A 18 10.55 -42.95 -42.27
CA LYS A 18 9.75 -41.74 -42.44
C LYS A 18 10.29 -40.73 -41.47
N ASP A 19 10.78 -39.61 -42.01
CA ASP A 19 11.13 -38.41 -41.25
C ASP A 19 9.90 -37.89 -40.52
N ASP A 20 9.61 -38.47 -39.34
CA ASP A 20 8.90 -37.75 -38.32
C ASP A 20 9.89 -36.79 -37.70
N LYS A 21 9.88 -35.56 -38.21
CA LYS A 21 10.45 -34.42 -37.50
C LYS A 21 9.78 -34.38 -36.14
N TYR A 22 10.31 -35.08 -35.18
CA TYR A 22 10.13 -34.72 -33.79
C TYR A 22 10.68 -33.33 -33.67
N ASN A 23 9.78 -32.34 -33.68
CA ASN A 23 10.07 -31.07 -33.07
C ASN A 23 10.35 -31.42 -31.60
N VAL A 24 11.59 -31.72 -31.29
CA VAL A 24 12.09 -31.62 -29.93
C VAL A 24 11.85 -30.12 -29.61
N ILE A 25 10.75 -29.85 -28.91
CA ILE A 25 10.59 -28.60 -28.21
C ILE A 25 11.72 -28.64 -27.19
N VAL A 26 12.90 -28.19 -27.58
CA VAL A 26 13.96 -27.80 -26.68
C VAL A 26 13.30 -26.75 -25.79
N PRO A 27 13.14 -27.00 -24.49
CA PRO A 27 12.62 -25.96 -23.63
C PRO A 27 13.56 -24.78 -23.78
N MET A 28 13.14 -23.75 -24.51
CA MET A 28 13.94 -22.55 -24.66
C MET A 28 14.08 -21.93 -23.29
N SER A 29 15.28 -21.86 -22.88
CA SER A 29 15.94 -20.96 -21.94
C SER A 29 16.36 -21.55 -20.59
N ASP A 30 17.25 -22.48 -20.63
CA ASP A 30 18.13 -22.67 -19.49
C ASP A 30 19.01 -21.42 -19.36
N ILE A 31 18.81 -20.65 -18.29
CA ILE A 31 19.68 -19.55 -17.88
C ILE A 31 20.72 -20.15 -16.95
N TYR A 32 22.00 -20.04 -17.32
CA TYR A 32 23.10 -20.49 -16.48
C TYR A 32 23.71 -19.35 -15.70
N LEU A 33 23.75 -19.48 -14.38
CA LEU A 33 24.30 -18.46 -13.50
C LEU A 33 25.84 -18.50 -13.60
N SER A 34 26.49 -17.32 -13.62
CA SER A 34 27.95 -17.21 -13.73
C SER A 34 28.59 -16.79 -12.42
N ALA A 35 28.11 -15.73 -11.78
CA ALA A 35 28.59 -15.26 -10.48
C ALA A 35 27.43 -14.75 -9.63
N PRO A 36 27.50 -14.86 -8.30
CA PRO A 36 28.51 -15.54 -7.50
C PRO A 36 28.51 -17.06 -7.72
N GLN A 37 29.63 -17.72 -7.42
CA GLN A 37 29.70 -19.19 -7.44
C GLN A 37 28.80 -19.78 -6.35
N ASP A 38 28.37 -21.03 -6.55
CA ASP A 38 27.57 -21.73 -5.54
C ASP A 38 28.33 -21.82 -4.21
N GLY A 39 27.65 -21.51 -3.11
CA GLY A 39 28.24 -21.50 -1.77
C GLY A 39 29.14 -20.28 -1.46
N THR A 40 29.19 -19.26 -2.32
CA THR A 40 29.95 -18.02 -2.02
C THR A 40 29.49 -17.37 -0.72
N THR A 41 30.43 -16.86 0.08
CA THR A 41 30.15 -16.08 1.27
C THR A 41 30.12 -14.58 0.94
N ILE A 42 29.09 -13.88 1.39
CA ILE A 42 28.88 -12.44 1.30
C ILE A 42 28.77 -11.89 2.73
N ASP A 43 29.82 -11.25 3.24
CA ASP A 43 29.80 -10.55 4.54
C ASP A 43 29.66 -9.04 4.31
N LEU A 44 28.49 -8.48 4.66
CA LEU A 44 28.22 -7.04 4.48
C LEU A 44 28.98 -6.15 5.47
N ASN A 45 29.68 -6.72 6.45
CA ASN A 45 30.55 -5.98 7.37
C ASN A 45 31.98 -5.82 6.83
N ASP A 46 32.32 -6.51 5.72
CA ASP A 46 33.60 -6.35 5.04
C ASP A 46 33.68 -4.97 4.37
N LEU A 47 34.52 -4.09 4.93
CA LEU A 47 34.71 -2.72 4.44
C LEU A 47 35.58 -2.64 3.18
N SER A 48 36.15 -3.77 2.73
CA SER A 48 36.95 -3.83 1.49
C SER A 48 36.09 -4.01 0.24
N THR A 49 34.79 -4.31 0.40
CA THR A 49 33.86 -4.59 -0.67
C THR A 49 32.69 -3.60 -0.60
N ASP A 50 32.48 -2.86 -1.67
CA ASP A 50 31.34 -1.92 -1.78
C ASP A 50 30.18 -2.46 -2.60
N GLU A 51 30.41 -3.48 -3.43
CA GLU A 51 29.43 -4.01 -4.38
C GLU A 51 29.58 -5.52 -4.57
N TYR A 52 28.48 -6.19 -4.84
CA TYR A 52 28.42 -7.60 -5.21
C TYR A 52 27.80 -7.75 -6.62
N ASN A 53 28.47 -8.52 -7.48
CA ASN A 53 28.01 -8.73 -8.86
C ASN A 53 27.34 -10.10 -9.03
N PHE A 54 26.10 -10.08 -9.53
CA PHE A 54 25.35 -11.25 -9.96
C PHE A 54 25.33 -11.30 -11.48
N SER A 55 25.70 -12.41 -12.08
CA SER A 55 25.77 -12.53 -13.55
C SER A 55 25.29 -13.88 -14.06
N TRP A 56 24.88 -13.90 -15.33
CA TRP A 56 24.35 -15.06 -16.06
C TRP A 56 24.72 -15.01 -17.54
N ASP A 57 24.51 -16.12 -18.25
CA ASP A 57 25.08 -16.40 -19.57
C ASP A 57 24.43 -15.64 -20.73
N LYS A 58 23.18 -15.14 -20.61
CA LYS A 58 22.47 -14.52 -21.73
C LYS A 58 21.51 -13.41 -21.32
N SER A 59 21.33 -12.46 -22.22
CA SER A 59 20.32 -11.41 -22.12
C SER A 59 18.91 -11.97 -22.35
N LEU A 60 17.91 -11.43 -21.64
CA LEU A 60 16.50 -11.81 -21.71
C LEU A 60 15.68 -10.69 -22.40
N GLU A 61 14.85 -11.05 -23.38
CA GLU A 61 14.13 -10.07 -24.21
C GLU A 61 13.22 -9.16 -23.41
N LYS A 62 12.50 -9.71 -22.42
CA LYS A 62 11.60 -8.97 -21.55
C LYS A 62 12.29 -8.42 -20.29
N GLY A 63 13.62 -8.54 -20.22
CA GLY A 63 14.40 -8.19 -19.06
C GLY A 63 14.48 -9.32 -18.02
N ALA A 64 15.46 -9.19 -17.13
CA ALA A 64 15.78 -10.16 -16.08
C ALA A 64 15.30 -9.69 -14.72
N LYS A 65 14.83 -10.63 -13.91
CA LYS A 65 14.64 -10.42 -12.46
C LYS A 65 15.58 -11.34 -11.71
N LEU A 66 16.47 -10.74 -10.91
CA LEU A 66 17.22 -11.44 -9.89
C LEU A 66 16.27 -11.80 -8.75
N ILE A 67 16.26 -13.05 -8.33
CA ILE A 67 15.39 -13.59 -7.29
C ILE A 67 16.22 -14.13 -6.16
N LEU A 68 16.01 -13.61 -4.96
CA LEU A 68 16.66 -14.03 -3.72
C LEU A 68 15.60 -14.63 -2.79
N CYS A 69 15.91 -15.72 -2.11
CA CYS A 69 15.00 -16.35 -1.17
C CYS A 69 15.73 -17.06 -0.04
N ALA A 70 15.13 -17.07 1.15
CA ALA A 70 15.62 -17.84 2.30
C ALA A 70 15.31 -19.35 2.18
N THR A 71 14.42 -19.74 1.26
CA THR A 71 14.02 -21.15 1.08
C THR A 71 14.19 -21.59 -0.37
N ARG A 72 14.53 -22.87 -0.56
CA ARG A 72 14.81 -23.44 -1.89
C ARG A 72 13.60 -23.51 -2.81
N ASP A 73 12.41 -23.53 -2.27
CA ASP A 73 11.13 -23.50 -3.01
C ASP A 73 10.70 -22.09 -3.44
N PHE A 74 11.52 -21.09 -3.12
CA PHE A 74 11.28 -19.69 -3.45
C PHE A 74 9.93 -19.16 -2.92
N LYS A 75 9.55 -19.57 -1.71
CA LYS A 75 8.40 -19.01 -1.02
C LYS A 75 8.73 -17.62 -0.48
N ASN A 76 7.91 -16.63 -0.83
CA ASN A 76 8.08 -15.20 -0.47
C ASN A 76 9.46 -14.62 -0.86
N PRO A 77 9.86 -14.68 -2.13
CA PRO A 77 11.17 -14.20 -2.56
C PRO A 77 11.22 -12.69 -2.69
N VAL A 78 12.41 -12.12 -2.51
CA VAL A 78 12.73 -10.77 -2.98
C VAL A 78 13.05 -10.83 -4.47
N LYS A 79 12.41 -9.97 -5.26
CA LYS A 79 12.59 -9.87 -6.72
C LYS A 79 13.16 -8.50 -7.06
N VAL A 80 14.31 -8.48 -7.71
CA VAL A 80 15.02 -7.26 -8.10
C VAL A 80 15.02 -7.17 -9.62
N ASP A 81 14.62 -6.04 -10.17
CA ASP A 81 14.67 -5.80 -11.62
C ASP A 81 16.13 -5.56 -12.04
N ALA A 82 16.63 -6.39 -12.92
CA ALA A 82 17.98 -6.31 -13.45
C ALA A 82 18.02 -5.81 -14.90
N GLY A 83 16.87 -5.39 -15.45
CA GLY A 83 16.77 -4.89 -16.83
C GLY A 83 17.12 -5.95 -17.86
N LYS A 84 17.71 -5.53 -18.98
CA LYS A 84 18.11 -6.43 -20.09
C LYS A 84 19.58 -6.83 -20.05
N SER A 85 20.29 -6.50 -18.98
CA SER A 85 21.70 -6.87 -18.79
C SER A 85 21.85 -8.39 -18.53
N THR A 86 23.07 -8.89 -18.69
CA THR A 86 23.49 -10.22 -18.23
C THR A 86 24.13 -10.19 -16.85
N SER A 87 24.08 -9.04 -16.18
CA SER A 87 24.58 -8.86 -14.83
C SER A 87 23.78 -7.81 -14.08
N PHE A 88 23.82 -7.91 -12.75
CA PHE A 88 23.27 -6.93 -11.83
C PHE A 88 24.29 -6.69 -10.71
N THR A 89 24.69 -5.44 -10.54
CA THR A 89 25.57 -5.01 -9.45
C THR A 89 24.73 -4.48 -8.29
N MET A 90 24.95 -5.02 -7.12
CA MET A 90 24.24 -4.72 -5.89
C MET A 90 25.17 -4.07 -4.91
N SER A 91 24.90 -2.82 -4.49
CA SER A 91 25.68 -2.18 -3.42
C SER A 91 25.47 -2.93 -2.10
N VAL A 92 26.44 -2.78 -1.18
CA VAL A 92 26.36 -3.38 0.18
C VAL A 92 25.09 -2.94 0.90
N LEU A 93 24.70 -1.68 0.79
CA LEU A 93 23.46 -1.17 1.41
C LEU A 93 22.20 -1.75 0.76
N ALA A 94 22.16 -1.87 -0.57
CA ALA A 94 21.05 -2.54 -1.25
C ALA A 94 20.94 -4.02 -0.85
N ALA A 95 22.06 -4.71 -0.74
CA ALA A 95 22.11 -6.10 -0.27
C ALA A 95 21.54 -6.21 1.15
N ASP A 96 21.94 -5.33 2.07
CA ASP A 96 21.44 -5.29 3.45
C ASP A 96 19.91 -5.17 3.49
N GLN A 97 19.33 -4.29 2.65
CA GLN A 97 17.90 -4.10 2.54
C GLN A 97 17.17 -5.34 2.00
N TYR A 98 17.72 -6.00 0.99
CA TYR A 98 17.13 -7.22 0.46
C TYR A 98 17.18 -8.37 1.46
N PHE A 99 18.28 -8.49 2.22
CA PHE A 99 18.42 -9.51 3.25
C PHE A 99 17.49 -9.24 4.44
N SER A 100 17.28 -7.97 4.82
CA SER A 100 16.28 -7.58 5.80
C SER A 100 14.87 -8.03 5.40
N ARG A 101 14.46 -7.76 4.15
CA ARG A 101 13.16 -8.20 3.60
C ARG A 101 12.98 -9.71 3.57
N LEU A 102 14.07 -10.47 3.55
CA LEU A 102 14.06 -11.94 3.69
C LEU A 102 13.99 -12.41 5.15
N GLY A 103 13.87 -11.49 6.11
CA GLY A 103 13.73 -11.78 7.54
C GLY A 103 15.06 -12.06 8.24
N ILE A 104 16.21 -11.78 7.62
CA ILE A 104 17.52 -11.92 8.27
C ILE A 104 17.73 -10.70 9.16
N LYS A 105 17.90 -10.93 10.46
CA LYS A 105 18.16 -9.83 11.41
C LYS A 105 19.56 -9.25 11.23
N ALA A 106 19.77 -7.99 11.62
CA ALA A 106 21.07 -7.33 11.56
C ALA A 106 22.16 -8.15 12.29
N GLY A 107 23.32 -8.28 11.68
CA GLY A 107 24.46 -9.08 12.18
C GLY A 107 24.31 -10.59 12.09
N GLN A 108 23.14 -11.11 11.69
CA GLN A 108 22.94 -12.56 11.55
C GLN A 108 23.46 -13.12 10.23
N GLU A 109 23.77 -14.40 10.27
CA GLU A 109 24.16 -15.21 9.12
C GLU A 109 22.99 -16.06 8.63
N ALA A 110 22.88 -16.25 7.31
CA ALA A 110 21.86 -17.08 6.70
C ALA A 110 22.36 -17.71 5.38
N LEU A 111 21.74 -18.84 5.00
CA LEU A 111 21.86 -19.42 3.67
C LEU A 111 20.73 -18.87 2.81
N LEU A 112 21.06 -18.27 1.67
CA LEU A 112 20.10 -17.81 0.67
C LEU A 112 20.23 -18.62 -0.62
N TYR A 113 19.12 -18.74 -1.32
CA TYR A 113 19.03 -19.27 -2.68
C TYR A 113 18.81 -18.13 -3.65
N TRP A 114 19.47 -18.18 -4.79
CA TRP A 114 19.28 -17.17 -5.81
C TRP A 114 19.20 -17.78 -7.22
N THR A 115 18.48 -17.08 -8.07
CA THR A 115 18.28 -17.43 -9.46
C THR A 115 17.91 -16.22 -10.27
N VAL A 116 17.82 -16.37 -11.60
CA VAL A 116 17.36 -15.32 -12.52
C VAL A 116 16.18 -15.84 -13.34
N LYS A 117 15.15 -15.02 -13.52
CA LYS A 117 14.00 -15.31 -14.38
C LYS A 117 13.71 -14.16 -15.33
N GLU A 118 13.16 -14.48 -16.49
CA GLU A 118 12.65 -13.45 -17.39
C GLU A 118 11.42 -12.74 -16.78
N THR A 119 11.30 -11.45 -17.00
CA THR A 119 10.17 -10.65 -16.53
C THR A 119 8.86 -11.13 -17.16
N GLY A 120 7.83 -11.35 -16.34
CA GLY A 120 6.52 -11.87 -16.77
C GLY A 120 6.45 -13.40 -16.89
N ASN A 121 7.56 -14.13 -16.70
CA ASN A 121 7.54 -15.59 -16.68
C ASN A 121 7.19 -16.11 -15.28
N THR A 122 5.96 -16.59 -15.13
CA THR A 122 5.44 -17.11 -13.85
C THR A 122 5.67 -18.61 -13.67
N THR A 123 5.96 -19.36 -14.76
CA THR A 123 5.87 -20.83 -14.77
C THR A 123 7.20 -21.55 -14.95
N ALA A 124 8.27 -20.91 -15.44
CA ALA A 124 9.54 -21.59 -15.60
C ALA A 124 10.21 -21.82 -14.25
N ALA A 125 10.40 -23.09 -13.88
CA ALA A 125 11.42 -23.44 -12.90
C ALA A 125 12.75 -22.84 -13.39
N ALA A 126 13.50 -22.20 -12.49
CA ALA A 126 14.84 -21.75 -12.84
C ALA A 126 15.68 -22.98 -13.21
N SER A 127 16.38 -22.93 -14.33
CA SER A 127 17.26 -23.99 -14.76
C SER A 127 18.49 -24.15 -13.88
N ASP A 128 18.91 -23.04 -13.27
CA ASP A 128 20.02 -22.99 -12.34
C ASP A 128 19.62 -22.24 -11.05
N VAL A 129 19.95 -22.83 -9.89
CA VAL A 129 19.72 -22.25 -8.56
C VAL A 129 21.00 -22.43 -7.78
N ARG A 130 21.54 -21.33 -7.28
CA ARG A 130 22.74 -21.33 -6.46
C ARG A 130 22.45 -20.88 -5.04
N THR A 131 23.37 -21.21 -4.17
CA THR A 131 23.38 -20.78 -2.77
C THR A 131 24.42 -19.70 -2.53
N ILE A 132 24.15 -18.84 -1.57
CA ILE A 132 25.11 -17.89 -1.00
C ILE A 132 24.97 -17.91 0.52
N HIS A 133 26.09 -17.90 1.22
CA HIS A 133 26.13 -17.67 2.66
C HIS A 133 26.24 -16.18 2.90
N VAL A 134 25.27 -15.59 3.55
CA VAL A 134 25.26 -14.14 3.80
C VAL A 134 25.41 -13.85 5.27
N LYS A 135 26.12 -12.78 5.60
CA LYS A 135 26.14 -12.16 6.91
C LYS A 135 25.67 -10.72 6.77
N ARG A 136 24.51 -10.45 7.36
CA ARG A 136 23.93 -9.11 7.28
C ARG A 136 24.75 -8.10 8.07
N MET A 137 24.68 -6.84 7.65
CA MET A 137 25.34 -5.73 8.32
C MET A 137 24.90 -5.62 9.78
N SER A 138 25.82 -5.38 10.67
CA SER A 138 25.50 -5.03 12.05
C SER A 138 24.90 -3.63 12.10
N THR A 139 23.97 -3.41 13.01
CA THR A 139 23.32 -2.11 13.20
C THR A 139 23.47 -1.61 14.62
N LYS A 140 23.46 -0.29 14.79
CA LYS A 140 23.30 0.37 16.08
C LYS A 140 21.84 0.75 16.38
N LEU A 141 20.92 0.51 15.45
CA LEU A 141 19.49 0.78 15.63
C LEU A 141 18.84 -0.45 16.29
N LEU A 142 18.14 -0.24 17.40
CA LEU A 142 17.63 -1.31 18.25
C LEU A 142 16.10 -1.46 18.16
N LEU A 143 15.37 -0.35 18.20
CA LEU A 143 13.91 -0.32 18.10
C LEU A 143 13.48 0.89 17.23
N PRO A 144 12.41 0.73 16.44
CA PRO A 144 11.66 -0.50 16.14
C PRO A 144 12.51 -1.52 15.40
N GLU A 145 12.20 -2.83 15.56
CA GLU A 145 12.86 -3.88 14.78
C GLU A 145 12.56 -3.73 13.29
N ASP A 146 13.46 -4.23 12.44
CA ASP A 146 13.25 -4.23 10.99
C ASP A 146 11.93 -4.88 10.60
N MET A 147 11.28 -4.33 9.57
CA MET A 147 9.99 -4.75 9.03
C MET A 147 8.82 -4.62 10.02
N THR A 148 8.99 -3.85 11.11
CA THR A 148 7.86 -3.52 11.99
C THR A 148 6.79 -2.78 11.18
N GLU A 149 5.54 -3.26 11.32
CA GLU A 149 4.37 -2.59 10.76
C GLU A 149 3.88 -1.50 11.71
N ILE A 150 3.76 -0.28 11.21
CA ILE A 150 3.25 0.87 11.96
C ILE A 150 2.11 1.48 11.15
N VAL A 151 0.89 1.34 11.67
CA VAL A 151 -0.30 2.00 11.12
C VAL A 151 -0.62 3.21 12.00
N LEU A 152 -0.47 4.41 11.44
CA LEU A 152 -0.74 5.63 12.17
C LEU A 152 -2.24 5.78 12.39
N ALA A 153 -2.66 5.84 13.65
CA ALA A 153 -4.06 5.89 14.05
C ALA A 153 -4.54 7.34 14.18
N GLU A 154 -5.56 7.70 13.40
CA GLU A 154 -6.18 9.03 13.44
C GLU A 154 -6.93 9.29 14.76
N ASP A 155 -7.55 8.27 15.33
CA ASP A 155 -8.31 8.34 16.58
C ASP A 155 -7.42 8.35 17.84
N LYS A 156 -6.12 8.14 17.68
CA LYS A 156 -5.11 8.10 18.77
C LYS A 156 -3.80 8.75 18.31
N PRO A 157 -3.82 10.01 17.89
CA PRO A 157 -2.65 10.69 17.32
C PRO A 157 -1.50 10.84 18.34
N GLU A 158 -1.79 10.78 19.65
CA GLU A 158 -0.82 10.84 20.75
C GLU A 158 -0.12 9.50 21.04
N THR A 159 -0.53 8.41 20.39
CA THR A 159 0.15 7.12 20.55
C THR A 159 1.60 7.23 20.14
N ALA A 160 2.51 6.83 21.01
CA ALA A 160 3.95 6.97 20.81
C ALA A 160 4.57 5.69 20.24
N VAL A 161 5.44 5.85 19.27
CA VAL A 161 6.35 4.82 18.76
C VAL A 161 7.73 5.09 19.33
N GLN A 162 8.31 4.06 19.95
CA GLN A 162 9.63 4.15 20.58
C GLN A 162 10.73 3.86 19.57
N PHE A 163 11.76 4.71 19.58
CA PHE A 163 13.01 4.54 18.83
C PHE A 163 14.17 4.39 19.82
N GLU A 164 14.99 3.36 19.64
CA GLU A 164 16.18 3.11 20.45
C GLU A 164 17.39 2.83 19.56
N TRP A 165 18.56 3.32 19.99
CA TRP A 165 19.84 3.12 19.32
C TRP A 165 20.99 3.05 20.29
N ASP A 166 22.08 2.36 19.89
CA ASP A 166 23.29 2.30 20.66
C ASP A 166 24.11 3.60 20.52
N THR A 167 24.49 4.17 21.66
CA THR A 167 25.30 5.41 21.75
C THR A 167 26.76 5.14 22.10
N GLU A 168 27.22 3.88 22.04
CA GLU A 168 28.62 3.54 22.33
C GLU A 168 29.58 4.35 21.42
N GLY A 169 30.53 5.03 22.06
CA GLY A 169 31.49 5.91 21.38
C GLY A 169 31.01 7.34 21.08
N MET A 170 29.75 7.69 21.48
CA MET A 170 29.22 9.05 21.35
C MET A 170 29.45 9.86 22.63
N ALA A 171 29.61 11.18 22.50
CA ALA A 171 29.69 12.08 23.63
C ALA A 171 28.33 12.22 24.33
N GLU A 172 28.32 12.37 25.65
CA GLU A 172 27.05 12.54 26.42
C GLU A 172 26.30 13.84 26.03
N SER A 173 26.99 14.81 25.45
CA SER A 173 26.40 16.07 24.96
C SER A 173 25.88 15.98 23.52
N THR A 174 25.98 14.83 22.84
CA THR A 174 25.57 14.69 21.45
C THR A 174 24.05 14.90 21.34
N SER A 175 23.65 15.79 20.46
CA SER A 175 22.27 16.01 20.06
C SER A 175 21.93 15.14 18.83
N TYR A 176 20.68 14.68 18.78
CA TYR A 176 20.23 13.74 17.74
C TYR A 176 19.03 14.26 16.99
N SER A 177 18.88 13.82 15.74
CA SER A 177 17.63 13.92 14.94
C SER A 177 17.25 12.54 14.46
N LEU A 178 15.95 12.20 14.53
CA LEU A 178 15.40 11.04 13.84
C LEU A 178 15.22 11.39 12.36
N CYS A 179 15.62 10.50 11.48
CA CYS A 179 15.55 10.64 10.03
C CYS A 179 14.68 9.54 9.45
N LEU A 180 13.72 9.91 8.57
CA LEU A 180 12.94 9.00 7.75
C LEU A 180 13.23 9.30 6.27
N SER A 181 13.30 8.26 5.43
CA SER A 181 13.51 8.40 3.98
C SER A 181 12.92 7.22 3.21
N LEU A 182 12.72 7.41 1.90
CA LEU A 182 12.47 6.33 0.94
C LEU A 182 13.77 5.73 0.39
N ASP A 183 14.91 6.38 0.68
CA ASP A 183 16.24 5.97 0.29
C ASP A 183 16.98 5.34 1.48
N PRO A 184 17.40 4.06 1.39
CA PRO A 184 18.13 3.39 2.46
C PRO A 184 19.46 4.06 2.81
N GLU A 185 20.03 4.82 1.88
CA GLU A 185 21.29 5.55 2.07
C GLU A 185 21.11 6.92 2.71
N MET A 186 19.86 7.36 2.95
CA MET A 186 19.53 8.68 3.50
C MET A 186 20.14 9.86 2.70
N LYS A 187 20.29 9.68 1.37
CA LYS A 187 20.86 10.71 0.47
C LYS A 187 19.81 11.54 -0.25
N GLN A 188 18.59 11.02 -0.37
CA GLN A 188 17.48 11.65 -1.08
C GLN A 188 16.32 11.87 -0.14
N THR A 189 15.67 13.02 -0.23
CA THR A 189 14.50 13.42 0.54
C THR A 189 14.45 12.78 1.94
N VAL A 190 15.08 13.43 2.90
CA VAL A 190 15.11 12.97 4.30
C VAL A 190 14.22 13.90 5.12
N ALA A 191 13.17 13.34 5.72
CA ALA A 191 12.38 14.02 6.72
C ALA A 191 13.07 13.88 8.08
N GLU A 192 13.29 14.99 8.80
CA GLU A 192 14.07 15.02 10.04
C GLU A 192 13.28 15.64 11.19
N GLN A 193 13.28 14.97 12.33
CA GLN A 193 12.76 15.48 13.59
C GLN A 193 13.89 15.61 14.60
N SER A 194 14.16 16.84 15.07
CA SER A 194 15.12 17.06 16.16
C SER A 194 14.63 16.43 17.45
N ILE A 195 15.48 15.63 18.08
CA ILE A 195 15.22 14.95 19.35
C ILE A 195 15.96 15.66 20.50
N GLY A 196 17.09 16.31 20.21
CA GLY A 196 17.97 16.91 21.22
C GLY A 196 18.92 15.92 21.86
N VAL A 197 19.41 16.26 23.06
CA VAL A 197 20.37 15.42 23.81
C VAL A 197 19.63 14.36 24.60
N VAL A 198 19.77 13.09 24.20
CA VAL A 198 19.13 11.94 24.86
C VAL A 198 20.11 10.75 24.92
N LYS A 199 19.77 9.76 25.77
CA LYS A 199 20.60 8.55 25.96
C LYS A 199 20.10 7.39 25.09
N GLY A 200 20.26 7.52 23.76
CA GLY A 200 19.94 6.44 22.80
C GLY A 200 18.47 6.01 22.75
N LYS A 201 17.55 6.90 23.15
CA LYS A 201 16.12 6.58 23.20
C LYS A 201 15.27 7.82 23.04
N SER A 202 14.25 7.72 22.21
CA SER A 202 13.21 8.75 22.02
C SER A 202 11.88 8.10 21.62
N SER A 203 10.82 8.90 21.63
CA SER A 203 9.52 8.47 21.13
C SER A 203 8.93 9.58 20.29
N LEU A 204 8.29 9.22 19.17
CA LEU A 204 7.47 10.12 18.37
C LEU A 204 6.03 9.65 18.41
N THR A 205 5.11 10.59 18.51
CA THR A 205 3.69 10.32 18.41
C THR A 205 3.28 10.00 16.97
N HIS A 206 2.11 9.39 16.78
CA HIS A 206 1.57 9.15 15.44
C HIS A 206 1.41 10.45 14.64
N GLU A 207 1.05 11.58 15.30
CA GLU A 207 0.94 12.88 14.64
C GLU A 207 2.31 13.43 14.20
N GLU A 208 3.35 13.27 15.01
CA GLU A 208 4.72 13.67 14.64
C GLU A 208 5.26 12.81 13.49
N LEU A 209 5.00 11.50 13.53
CA LEU A 209 5.37 10.59 12.44
C LEU A 209 4.61 10.91 11.15
N GLN A 210 3.30 11.25 11.24
CA GLN A 210 2.53 11.70 10.08
C GLN A 210 3.14 12.95 9.44
N THR A 211 3.58 13.91 10.26
CA THR A 211 4.24 15.12 9.78
C THR A 211 5.50 14.79 8.98
N LEU A 212 6.30 13.83 9.45
CA LEU A 212 7.48 13.36 8.72
C LEU A 212 7.12 12.64 7.43
N LEU A 213 6.07 11.80 7.43
CA LEU A 213 5.60 11.12 6.22
C LEU A 213 5.06 12.09 5.17
N ASP A 214 4.44 13.21 5.59
CA ASP A 214 3.93 14.25 4.68
C ASP A 214 5.05 14.95 3.89
N GLU A 215 6.29 14.93 4.39
CA GLU A 215 7.49 15.44 3.69
C GLU A 215 8.01 14.46 2.62
N LEU A 216 7.59 13.18 2.69
CA LEU A 216 8.04 12.14 1.77
C LEU A 216 7.01 11.91 0.65
N SER A 217 7.51 11.59 -0.55
CA SER A 217 6.64 11.26 -1.70
C SER A 217 6.15 9.81 -1.63
N ILE A 218 5.44 9.46 -0.56
CA ILE A 218 4.88 8.12 -0.35
C ILE A 218 3.63 7.89 -1.19
N LYS A 219 3.32 6.62 -1.45
CA LYS A 219 2.03 6.24 -2.00
C LYS A 219 0.97 6.38 -0.90
N ARG A 220 0.03 7.29 -1.10
CA ARG A 220 -0.98 7.67 -0.10
C ARG A 220 -1.85 6.49 0.32
N TRP A 221 -2.15 6.44 1.62
CA TRP A 221 -3.07 5.48 2.26
C TRP A 221 -2.77 4.02 1.95
N THR A 222 -1.50 3.69 1.76
CA THR A 222 -1.00 2.31 1.62
C THR A 222 0.15 2.10 2.57
N SER A 223 0.54 0.84 2.78
CA SER A 223 1.79 0.53 3.46
C SER A 223 2.97 0.86 2.54
N ASN A 224 3.90 1.66 3.05
CA ASN A 224 5.12 2.07 2.38
C ASN A 224 6.33 1.55 3.16
N THR A 225 7.37 1.10 2.43
CA THR A 225 8.65 0.79 3.05
C THR A 225 9.38 2.10 3.33
N ILE A 226 9.61 2.39 4.61
CA ILE A 226 10.29 3.58 5.10
C ILE A 226 11.59 3.15 5.77
N TYR A 227 12.68 3.84 5.44
CA TYR A 227 13.96 3.67 6.09
C TYR A 227 14.12 4.70 7.20
N TRP A 228 14.68 4.29 8.34
CA TRP A 228 14.92 5.19 9.44
C TRP A 228 16.37 5.11 9.93
N ASN A 229 16.87 6.20 10.44
CA ASN A 229 18.17 6.28 11.08
C ASN A 229 18.18 7.44 12.08
N VAL A 230 19.24 7.56 12.81
CA VAL A 230 19.48 8.67 13.73
C VAL A 230 20.72 9.41 13.26
N LYS A 231 20.65 10.73 13.22
CA LYS A 231 21.73 11.61 12.80
C LYS A 231 22.21 12.45 14.00
N THR A 232 23.51 12.55 14.18
CA THR A 232 24.12 13.44 15.18
C THR A 232 24.09 14.89 14.71
N ASP A 233 24.28 15.85 15.62
CA ASP A 233 24.46 17.28 15.32
C ASP A 233 25.64 17.56 14.40
N GLY A 234 26.66 16.68 14.37
CA GLY A 234 27.73 16.69 13.37
C GLY A 234 27.35 16.18 11.98
N GLY A 235 26.09 15.78 11.76
CA GLY A 235 25.59 15.32 10.47
C GLY A 235 25.90 13.85 10.17
N GLN A 236 26.51 13.10 11.08
CA GLN A 236 26.84 11.69 10.90
C GLN A 236 25.68 10.79 11.30
N LEU A 237 25.39 9.77 10.48
CA LEU A 237 24.44 8.71 10.82
C LEU A 237 25.02 7.84 11.92
N VAL A 238 24.19 7.49 12.92
CA VAL A 238 24.57 6.61 14.04
C VAL A 238 24.85 5.18 13.56
N SER A 239 24.11 4.72 12.59
CA SER A 239 24.29 3.40 11.99
C SER A 239 24.56 3.49 10.50
N ARG A 240 25.47 2.64 9.98
CA ARG A 240 25.73 2.50 8.55
C ARG A 240 24.52 1.88 7.83
N SER A 241 23.85 0.92 8.48
CA SER A 241 22.61 0.34 7.98
C SER A 241 21.42 1.09 8.54
N SER A 242 20.48 1.49 7.69
CA SER A 242 19.21 2.06 8.10
C SER A 242 18.25 0.94 8.52
N GLY A 243 17.43 1.19 9.54
CA GLY A 243 16.32 0.33 9.90
C GLY A 243 15.21 0.39 8.86
N VAL A 244 14.40 -0.64 8.76
CA VAL A 244 13.31 -0.77 7.78
C VAL A 244 11.97 -0.87 8.49
N LEU A 245 11.02 -0.02 8.12
CA LEU A 245 9.66 -0.01 8.63
C LEU A 245 8.66 -0.14 7.49
N ASN A 246 7.53 -0.77 7.76
CA ASN A 246 6.35 -0.71 6.91
C ASN A 246 5.35 0.24 7.54
N MET A 247 5.23 1.44 6.98
CA MET A 247 4.40 2.49 7.58
C MET A 247 3.20 2.80 6.69
N THR A 248 2.03 2.89 7.32
CA THR A 248 0.80 3.38 6.71
C THR A 248 0.43 4.70 7.38
N GLU A 249 0.29 5.75 6.58
CA GLU A 249 -0.15 7.06 7.06
C GLU A 249 -1.57 7.03 7.64
N MET A 250 -1.95 8.08 8.37
CA MET A 250 -3.31 8.23 8.88
C MET A 250 -4.32 8.24 7.73
N MET A 251 -5.43 7.51 7.92
CA MET A 251 -6.51 7.42 6.94
C MET A 251 -7.37 8.69 6.95
N ARG A 252 -6.73 9.83 6.68
CA ARG A 252 -7.36 11.15 6.65
C ARG A 252 -6.92 11.96 5.42
N PHE A 253 -7.79 12.87 5.02
CA PHE A 253 -7.53 13.88 4.00
C PHE A 253 -7.83 15.27 4.58
N ILE A 254 -6.91 16.20 4.41
CA ILE A 254 -7.06 17.58 4.85
C ILE A 254 -7.38 18.43 3.62
N ASP A 255 -8.62 18.93 3.55
CA ASP A 255 -9.09 19.82 2.51
C ASP A 255 -8.89 21.28 2.96
N VAL A 256 -8.11 22.03 2.20
CA VAL A 256 -7.81 23.44 2.49
C VAL A 256 -8.38 24.31 1.37
N ARG A 257 -9.32 25.20 1.74
CA ARG A 257 -10.00 26.11 0.79
C ARG A 257 -9.98 27.52 1.32
N GLY A 258 -9.00 28.32 0.87
CA GLY A 258 -8.76 29.64 1.44
C GLY A 258 -8.33 29.53 2.90
N ASP A 259 -9.13 30.11 3.80
CA ASP A 259 -8.93 30.05 5.26
C ASP A 259 -9.60 28.83 5.93
N GLU A 260 -10.44 28.10 5.20
CA GLU A 260 -11.10 26.89 5.71
C GLU A 260 -10.17 25.68 5.64
N LYS A 261 -10.09 24.91 6.74
CA LYS A 261 -9.34 23.66 6.83
C LYS A 261 -10.22 22.59 7.45
N ILE A 262 -10.59 21.58 6.66
CA ILE A 262 -11.47 20.50 7.10
C ILE A 262 -10.75 19.16 6.95
N THR A 263 -10.76 18.35 8.02
CA THR A 263 -10.24 16.98 7.99
C THR A 263 -11.38 16.02 7.72
N TYR A 264 -11.19 15.14 6.75
CA TYR A 264 -12.09 14.06 6.36
C TYR A 264 -11.41 12.71 6.57
N ARG A 265 -12.17 11.70 7.00
CA ARG A 265 -11.72 10.31 7.04
C ARG A 265 -11.64 9.76 5.63
N VAL A 266 -10.72 8.83 5.43
CA VAL A 266 -10.48 8.13 4.16
C VAL A 266 -10.64 6.64 4.38
N ALA A 267 -11.20 5.92 3.42
CA ALA A 267 -11.29 4.48 3.43
C ALA A 267 -10.72 3.91 2.12
N ARG A 268 -9.82 2.95 2.21
CA ARG A 268 -9.38 2.13 1.07
C ARG A 268 -10.22 0.87 1.03
N ILE A 269 -11.06 0.74 0.04
CA ILE A 269 -11.99 -0.36 -0.14
C ILE A 269 -11.39 -1.38 -1.11
N PRO A 270 -11.06 -2.59 -0.64
CA PRO A 270 -10.59 -3.67 -1.51
C PRO A 270 -11.76 -4.28 -2.29
N TYR A 271 -11.51 -4.67 -3.53
CA TYR A 271 -12.46 -5.36 -4.38
C TYR A 271 -12.02 -6.81 -4.64
N SER A 272 -12.98 -7.67 -4.97
CA SER A 272 -12.77 -9.11 -5.17
C SER A 272 -11.83 -9.44 -6.35
N ASP A 273 -11.68 -8.52 -7.30
CA ASP A 273 -10.74 -8.61 -8.42
C ASP A 273 -9.27 -8.28 -8.05
N GLY A 274 -9.02 -7.96 -6.77
CA GLY A 274 -7.70 -7.58 -6.25
C GLY A 274 -7.35 -6.10 -6.44
N THR A 275 -8.26 -5.30 -7.00
CA THR A 275 -8.12 -3.84 -7.05
C THR A 275 -8.61 -3.20 -5.75
N SER A 276 -8.40 -1.90 -5.59
CA SER A 276 -8.99 -1.12 -4.50
C SER A 276 -9.26 0.30 -4.95
N LEU A 277 -10.26 0.94 -4.38
CA LEU A 277 -10.49 2.38 -4.53
C LEU A 277 -10.38 3.08 -3.18
N VAL A 278 -9.86 4.31 -3.24
CA VAL A 278 -9.77 5.19 -2.07
C VAL A 278 -10.95 6.15 -2.10
N TRP A 279 -11.76 6.10 -1.04
CA TRP A 279 -12.97 6.88 -0.89
C TRP A 279 -12.81 7.93 0.21
N LEU A 280 -13.39 9.10 0.00
CA LEU A 280 -13.68 10.01 1.10
C LEU A 280 -14.80 9.36 1.94
N ALA A 281 -14.46 8.96 3.16
CA ALA A 281 -15.35 8.21 4.05
C ALA A 281 -16.37 9.11 4.77
N ASP A 282 -16.25 10.42 4.63
CA ASP A 282 -17.18 11.42 5.12
C ASP A 282 -17.86 12.14 3.95
N ASN A 283 -19.05 12.68 4.19
CA ASN A 283 -19.68 13.60 3.27
C ASN A 283 -18.96 14.95 3.29
N LEU A 284 -18.84 15.62 2.14
CA LEU A 284 -18.22 16.94 2.02
C LEU A 284 -18.98 17.96 2.90
N ARG A 285 -18.22 18.86 3.57
CA ARG A 285 -18.78 19.80 4.57
C ARG A 285 -18.44 21.29 4.32
N THR A 286 -17.76 21.57 3.23
CA THR A 286 -17.32 22.93 2.92
C THR A 286 -18.40 23.76 2.26
N THR A 287 -18.36 25.08 2.47
CA THR A 287 -19.14 26.07 1.73
C THR A 287 -18.31 26.88 0.75
N LYS A 288 -17.08 26.39 0.47
CA LYS A 288 -16.16 27.03 -0.48
C LYS A 288 -15.83 26.09 -1.66
N TYR A 289 -15.59 26.68 -2.81
CA TYR A 289 -14.97 26.00 -3.95
C TYR A 289 -13.49 25.68 -3.68
N PRO A 290 -12.85 24.76 -4.45
CA PRO A 290 -11.43 24.42 -4.27
C PRO A 290 -10.47 25.60 -4.37
N ASP A 291 -10.84 26.67 -5.08
CA ASP A 291 -10.07 27.91 -5.21
C ASP A 291 -10.22 28.86 -4.01
N GLY A 292 -11.01 28.48 -3.00
CA GLY A 292 -11.27 29.26 -1.79
C GLY A 292 -12.39 30.28 -1.91
N THR A 293 -13.04 30.41 -3.07
CA THR A 293 -14.22 31.27 -3.23
C THR A 293 -15.47 30.65 -2.60
N ASP A 294 -16.38 31.48 -2.11
CA ASP A 294 -17.60 30.99 -1.47
C ASP A 294 -18.57 30.39 -2.50
N ILE A 295 -19.22 29.29 -2.14
CA ILE A 295 -20.32 28.72 -2.90
C ILE A 295 -21.54 29.60 -2.67
N GLU A 296 -22.25 29.96 -3.74
CA GLU A 296 -23.45 30.80 -3.68
C GLU A 296 -24.53 30.13 -2.83
N ALA A 297 -25.21 30.91 -1.96
CA ALA A 297 -26.17 30.41 -0.96
C ALA A 297 -27.33 29.59 -1.51
N ASN A 298 -27.67 29.75 -2.80
CA ASN A 298 -28.71 28.98 -3.49
C ASN A 298 -28.18 27.65 -4.07
N ASN A 299 -26.86 27.39 -4.01
CA ASN A 299 -26.23 26.21 -4.55
C ASN A 299 -25.88 25.16 -3.47
N TYR A 300 -26.21 25.45 -2.21
CA TYR A 300 -26.06 24.48 -1.13
C TYR A 300 -27.11 24.66 -0.03
N LYS A 301 -27.26 23.61 0.77
CA LYS A 301 -28.11 23.62 1.96
C LYS A 301 -27.41 22.88 3.09
N ASP A 302 -27.31 23.56 4.23
CA ASP A 302 -26.77 22.97 5.43
C ASP A 302 -27.70 21.92 6.00
N THR A 303 -27.12 20.87 6.60
CA THR A 303 -27.84 19.96 7.47
C THR A 303 -28.41 20.75 8.66
N PRO A 304 -29.71 20.60 8.99
CA PRO A 304 -30.31 21.40 10.05
C PRO A 304 -29.62 21.25 11.40
N ALA A 305 -29.21 22.35 12.01
CA ALA A 305 -28.53 22.38 13.30
C ALA A 305 -29.36 21.73 14.43
N SER A 306 -30.69 21.69 14.29
CA SER A 306 -31.60 21.02 15.23
C SER A 306 -31.35 19.52 15.35
N LEU A 307 -30.61 18.89 14.43
CA LEU A 307 -30.24 17.47 14.48
C LEU A 307 -29.05 17.19 15.40
N GLY A 308 -28.38 18.22 15.90
CA GLY A 308 -27.21 18.14 16.75
C GLY A 308 -25.90 18.11 15.98
N GLU A 309 -24.82 18.55 16.63
CA GLU A 309 -23.50 18.74 16.03
C GLU A 309 -22.94 17.48 15.34
N GLY A 310 -23.07 16.32 15.99
CA GLY A 310 -22.58 15.04 15.43
C GLY A 310 -23.24 14.70 14.09
N ARG A 311 -24.57 14.86 13.98
CA ARG A 311 -25.29 14.61 12.72
C ARG A 311 -24.99 15.68 11.67
N VAL A 312 -24.87 16.94 12.06
CA VAL A 312 -24.47 18.02 11.12
C VAL A 312 -23.12 17.69 10.50
N LYS A 313 -22.16 17.25 11.32
CA LYS A 313 -20.84 16.83 10.85
C LYS A 313 -20.90 15.59 9.96
N ALA A 314 -21.68 14.57 10.34
CA ALA A 314 -21.74 13.29 9.58
C ALA A 314 -22.52 13.44 8.27
N TYR A 315 -23.62 14.17 8.27
CA TYR A 315 -24.47 14.33 7.09
C TYR A 315 -23.89 15.32 6.09
N GLY A 316 -23.09 16.29 6.55
CA GLY A 316 -22.39 17.24 5.70
C GLY A 316 -23.32 18.29 5.09
N VAL A 317 -22.91 18.85 3.96
CA VAL A 317 -23.64 19.86 3.19
C VAL A 317 -24.29 19.19 1.97
N HIS A 318 -25.50 19.61 1.65
CA HIS A 318 -26.23 19.19 0.46
C HIS A 318 -25.98 20.19 -0.67
N TYR A 319 -25.38 19.74 -1.76
CA TYR A 319 -25.00 20.61 -2.89
C TYR A 319 -25.99 20.45 -4.03
N HIS A 320 -26.28 21.56 -4.70
CA HIS A 320 -27.08 21.57 -5.91
C HIS A 320 -26.37 20.77 -7.02
N TYR A 321 -27.15 20.06 -7.85
CA TYR A 321 -26.59 19.25 -8.94
C TYR A 321 -25.72 20.05 -9.91
N ASP A 322 -26.06 21.30 -10.19
CA ASP A 322 -25.35 22.12 -11.17
C ASP A 322 -23.90 22.44 -10.80
N ILE A 323 -23.56 22.39 -9.51
CA ILE A 323 -22.20 22.70 -9.06
C ILE A 323 -21.35 21.46 -8.77
N ARG A 324 -21.90 20.26 -8.92
CA ARG A 324 -21.24 19.01 -8.53
C ARG A 324 -19.82 18.81 -9.11
N ASP A 325 -19.61 19.26 -10.36
CA ASP A 325 -18.32 19.11 -11.03
C ASP A 325 -17.27 20.16 -10.58
N ARG A 326 -17.71 21.16 -9.79
CA ARG A 326 -16.88 22.26 -9.30
C ARG A 326 -16.44 22.11 -7.84
N ILE A 327 -17.06 21.20 -7.09
CA ILE A 327 -16.85 21.07 -5.64
C ILE A 327 -15.83 20.02 -5.24
N ALA A 328 -15.33 19.19 -6.19
CA ALA A 328 -14.38 18.14 -5.90
C ALA A 328 -13.05 18.71 -5.37
N PRO A 329 -12.52 18.19 -4.24
CA PRO A 329 -11.18 18.56 -3.79
C PRO A 329 -10.12 18.21 -4.82
N ALA A 330 -8.96 18.88 -4.77
CA ALA A 330 -7.84 18.58 -5.68
C ALA A 330 -7.39 17.12 -5.56
N GLY A 331 -7.29 16.43 -6.70
CA GLY A 331 -6.96 15.01 -6.76
C GLY A 331 -8.14 14.05 -6.53
N TRP A 332 -9.34 14.58 -6.26
CA TRP A 332 -10.55 13.80 -6.05
C TRP A 332 -11.58 14.02 -7.17
N ARG A 333 -12.47 13.07 -7.37
CA ARG A 333 -13.59 13.17 -8.30
C ARG A 333 -14.87 12.57 -7.72
N LEU A 334 -16.01 12.99 -8.21
CA LEU A 334 -17.25 12.31 -7.90
C LEU A 334 -17.24 10.87 -8.46
N PRO A 335 -17.85 9.93 -7.76
CA PRO A 335 -18.09 8.59 -8.27
C PRO A 335 -19.13 8.60 -9.40
N THR A 336 -19.02 7.58 -10.27
CA THR A 336 -20.09 7.21 -11.18
C THR A 336 -21.15 6.38 -10.47
N MET A 337 -22.34 6.29 -11.05
CA MET A 337 -23.37 5.36 -10.57
C MET A 337 -22.90 3.91 -10.58
N GLN A 338 -22.09 3.54 -11.58
CA GLN A 338 -21.56 2.18 -11.66
C GLN A 338 -20.55 1.88 -10.52
N GLU A 339 -19.75 2.85 -10.12
CA GLU A 339 -18.82 2.68 -9.00
C GLU A 339 -19.56 2.51 -7.67
N TYR A 340 -20.65 3.24 -7.43
CA TYR A 340 -21.52 2.96 -6.28
C TYR A 340 -22.14 1.57 -6.34
N LYS A 341 -22.65 1.14 -7.50
CA LYS A 341 -23.19 -0.22 -7.65
C LYS A 341 -22.12 -1.28 -7.34
N THR A 342 -20.92 -1.13 -7.87
CA THR A 342 -19.80 -2.03 -7.58
C THR A 342 -19.46 -2.06 -6.09
N LEU A 343 -19.32 -0.90 -5.45
CA LEU A 343 -19.10 -0.80 -4.00
C LEU A 343 -20.14 -1.60 -3.20
N PHE A 344 -21.43 -1.51 -3.57
CA PHE A 344 -22.50 -2.21 -2.87
C PHE A 344 -22.51 -3.71 -3.12
N ILE A 345 -22.22 -4.14 -4.36
CA ILE A 345 -22.07 -5.57 -4.71
C ILE A 345 -20.94 -6.18 -3.89
N GLU A 346 -19.77 -5.52 -3.86
CA GLU A 346 -18.61 -5.98 -3.10
C GLU A 346 -18.88 -5.99 -1.58
N ALA A 347 -19.69 -5.07 -1.07
CA ALA A 347 -20.12 -5.04 0.32
C ALA A 347 -21.16 -6.13 0.67
N GLY A 348 -21.53 -7.00 -0.28
CA GLY A 348 -22.47 -8.10 -0.05
C GLY A 348 -23.93 -7.67 -0.01
N MET A 349 -24.32 -6.63 -0.75
CA MET A 349 -25.67 -6.09 -0.72
C MET A 349 -26.73 -7.11 -1.20
N ALA A 350 -26.42 -7.95 -2.19
CA ALA A 350 -27.32 -8.99 -2.68
C ALA A 350 -27.72 -10.00 -1.59
N GLU A 351 -26.91 -10.12 -0.54
CA GLU A 351 -27.08 -11.00 0.62
C GLU A 351 -27.61 -10.25 1.85
N GLY A 352 -27.96 -8.97 1.72
CA GLY A 352 -28.37 -8.10 2.84
C GLY A 352 -27.24 -7.68 3.78
N GLN A 353 -25.98 -7.88 3.39
CA GLN A 353 -24.80 -7.74 4.26
C GLN A 353 -24.05 -6.41 4.14
N TRP A 354 -24.53 -5.42 3.41
CA TRP A 354 -23.85 -4.15 3.21
C TRP A 354 -23.70 -3.24 4.47
N ASN A 355 -23.96 -3.82 5.64
CA ASN A 355 -23.72 -3.19 6.94
C ASN A 355 -22.27 -2.76 7.16
N VAL A 356 -21.31 -3.42 6.49
CA VAL A 356 -19.89 -3.08 6.52
C VAL A 356 -19.60 -1.62 6.10
N LEU A 357 -20.54 -0.97 5.39
CA LEU A 357 -20.45 0.43 4.98
C LEU A 357 -21.12 1.40 5.95
N LYS A 358 -22.12 0.95 6.75
CA LYS A 358 -23.03 1.82 7.50
C LYS A 358 -22.44 2.25 8.84
N ASP A 359 -22.47 3.54 9.12
CA ASP A 359 -22.12 4.09 10.42
C ASP A 359 -23.20 3.74 11.47
N PRO A 360 -22.87 3.00 12.54
CA PRO A 360 -23.84 2.56 13.56
C PRO A 360 -24.45 3.72 14.35
N GLU A 361 -23.82 4.89 14.39
CA GLU A 361 -24.31 6.07 15.09
C GLU A 361 -25.34 6.83 14.27
N TYR A 362 -25.15 6.87 12.94
CA TYR A 362 -25.91 7.73 12.04
C TYR A 362 -26.80 6.98 11.04
N TYR A 363 -27.01 5.67 11.26
CA TYR A 363 -27.87 4.81 10.47
C TYR A 363 -28.77 3.98 11.40
N GLU A 364 -29.92 4.53 11.80
CA GLU A 364 -30.75 3.94 12.87
C GLU A 364 -31.27 2.53 12.61
N SER A 365 -31.51 2.16 11.34
CA SER A 365 -32.07 0.87 10.97
C SER A 365 -31.13 -0.32 11.24
N VAL A 366 -29.85 -0.08 11.54
CA VAL A 366 -28.84 -1.14 11.70
C VAL A 366 -28.31 -1.30 13.11
N LYS A 367 -28.84 -0.55 14.09
CA LYS A 367 -28.38 -0.66 15.49
C LYS A 367 -28.47 -2.08 16.00
N GLY A 368 -27.35 -2.60 16.54
CA GLY A 368 -27.26 -3.95 17.10
C GLY A 368 -27.02 -5.06 16.07
N GLN A 369 -26.84 -4.76 14.79
CA GLN A 369 -26.42 -5.71 13.78
C GLN A 369 -24.90 -5.97 13.81
N ALA A 370 -24.46 -7.09 13.25
CA ALA A 370 -23.03 -7.42 13.13
C ALA A 370 -22.35 -6.71 11.94
N HIS A 371 -21.03 -6.64 11.98
CA HIS A 371 -20.18 -6.11 10.90
C HIS A 371 -20.48 -4.67 10.49
N LEU A 372 -20.93 -3.85 11.43
CA LEU A 372 -21.20 -2.44 11.17
C LEU A 372 -19.91 -1.68 10.93
N ASN A 373 -19.85 -0.99 9.78
CA ASN A 373 -18.74 -0.11 9.40
C ASN A 373 -17.34 -0.78 9.41
N ASP A 374 -17.26 -2.07 9.18
CA ASP A 374 -15.97 -2.80 9.14
C ASP A 374 -15.01 -2.19 8.11
N TRP A 375 -15.55 -1.66 7.00
CA TRP A 375 -14.76 -0.98 5.97
C TRP A 375 -14.46 0.50 6.24
N LYS A 376 -14.89 1.02 7.40
CA LYS A 376 -14.69 2.42 7.80
C LYS A 376 -15.24 3.43 6.78
N PHE A 377 -16.23 3.05 6.01
CA PHE A 377 -16.84 3.91 4.98
C PHE A 377 -17.76 4.98 5.57
N ASN A 378 -18.27 4.78 6.78
CA ASN A 378 -19.09 5.73 7.54
C ASN A 378 -20.33 6.23 6.77
N LEU A 379 -21.03 5.33 6.07
CA LEU A 379 -22.25 5.69 5.39
C LEU A 379 -23.32 6.10 6.41
N CYS A 380 -23.93 7.26 6.22
CA CYS A 380 -24.97 7.80 7.09
C CYS A 380 -26.25 8.10 6.32
N ALA A 381 -27.40 8.06 7.01
CA ALA A 381 -28.71 8.38 6.43
C ALA A 381 -28.90 9.90 6.33
N SER A 382 -28.13 10.55 5.48
CA SER A 382 -28.04 12.01 5.35
C SER A 382 -29.26 12.67 4.68
N GLY A 383 -30.13 11.89 4.02
CA GLY A 383 -31.29 12.43 3.30
C GLY A 383 -30.92 13.19 2.02
N GLN A 384 -31.85 14.04 1.57
CA GLN A 384 -31.74 14.85 0.35
C GLN A 384 -32.21 16.27 0.59
N TRP A 385 -31.78 17.20 -0.26
CA TRP A 385 -32.31 18.53 -0.31
C TRP A 385 -33.45 18.62 -1.33
N VAL A 386 -34.64 18.95 -0.84
CA VAL A 386 -35.83 19.30 -1.64
C VAL A 386 -36.29 20.63 -1.16
N GLU A 387 -36.29 21.66 -2.04
CA GLU A 387 -36.64 23.00 -1.65
C GLU A 387 -37.99 23.06 -0.89
N PRO A 388 -38.04 23.81 0.22
CA PRO A 388 -36.98 24.61 0.85
C PRO A 388 -36.18 23.82 1.92
N ASN A 389 -36.35 22.52 2.08
CA ASN A 389 -35.89 21.76 3.24
C ASN A 389 -34.98 20.58 2.88
N VAL A 390 -34.18 20.18 3.84
CA VAL A 390 -33.51 18.86 3.82
C VAL A 390 -34.47 17.83 4.41
N ASN A 391 -34.79 16.80 3.64
CA ASN A 391 -35.77 15.77 3.96
C ASN A 391 -35.17 14.36 3.97
N ASN A 392 -35.87 13.40 4.56
CA ASN A 392 -35.51 11.97 4.60
C ASN A 392 -34.15 11.66 5.26
N HIS A 393 -33.75 12.50 6.24
CA HIS A 393 -32.44 12.47 6.90
C HIS A 393 -32.43 11.66 8.21
N THR A 394 -33.33 10.72 8.43
CA THR A 394 -33.42 10.15 9.77
C THR A 394 -33.30 8.63 9.86
N THR A 395 -33.57 7.86 8.81
CA THR A 395 -33.74 6.42 9.09
C THR A 395 -33.19 5.43 8.06
N GLN A 396 -33.31 5.69 6.77
CA GLN A 396 -33.11 4.59 5.78
C GLN A 396 -32.46 5.02 4.46
N TYR A 397 -32.34 6.30 4.17
CA TYR A 397 -31.93 6.76 2.85
C TYR A 397 -30.68 7.60 2.93
N CYS A 398 -29.67 7.21 2.15
CA CYS A 398 -28.53 8.05 1.83
C CYS A 398 -28.63 8.46 0.36
N TYR A 399 -28.60 9.75 0.10
CA TYR A 399 -28.54 10.30 -1.24
C TYR A 399 -27.15 10.86 -1.47
N LEU A 400 -26.59 10.62 -2.65
CA LEU A 400 -25.23 11.06 -2.98
C LEU A 400 -25.17 11.54 -4.42
N LEU A 401 -24.37 12.58 -4.67
CA LEU A 401 -24.11 13.07 -6.01
C LEU A 401 -23.31 12.05 -6.83
N VAL A 402 -23.56 12.00 -8.14
CA VAL A 402 -22.84 11.20 -9.12
C VAL A 402 -22.40 12.07 -10.30
N THR A 403 -21.32 11.69 -10.98
CA THR A 403 -20.78 12.45 -12.10
C THR A 403 -21.46 12.17 -13.43
N ASP A 404 -21.94 10.95 -13.65
CA ASP A 404 -22.43 10.45 -14.95
C ASP A 404 -23.93 10.69 -15.18
N ASN A 405 -24.61 11.43 -14.28
CA ASN A 405 -26.01 11.77 -14.46
C ASN A 405 -26.31 13.18 -13.94
N ALA A 406 -26.64 14.08 -14.85
CA ALA A 406 -26.89 15.48 -14.55
C ALA A 406 -28.22 15.74 -13.79
N GLU A 407 -29.16 14.84 -13.91
CA GLU A 407 -30.53 15.04 -13.40
C GLU A 407 -30.83 14.15 -12.18
N HIS A 408 -29.88 13.27 -11.79
CA HIS A 408 -30.14 12.24 -10.80
C HIS A 408 -28.95 12.07 -9.85
N GLY A 409 -29.22 11.84 -8.58
CA GLY A 409 -28.27 11.31 -7.60
C GLY A 409 -28.39 9.80 -7.47
N CYS A 410 -27.47 9.22 -6.71
CA CYS A 410 -27.56 7.86 -6.22
C CYS A 410 -28.37 7.85 -4.91
N MET A 411 -29.43 7.07 -4.86
CA MET A 411 -30.14 6.75 -3.61
C MET A 411 -29.75 5.37 -3.13
N LEU A 412 -29.31 5.29 -1.90
CA LEU A 412 -28.87 4.08 -1.22
C LEU A 412 -29.89 3.74 -0.14
N HIS A 413 -30.45 2.53 -0.20
CA HIS A 413 -31.45 2.03 0.74
C HIS A 413 -31.32 0.51 0.90
N ASP A 414 -32.10 -0.08 1.79
CA ASP A 414 -32.04 -1.52 2.09
C ASP A 414 -32.35 -2.44 0.88
N GLY A 415 -32.95 -1.90 -0.18
CA GLY A 415 -33.20 -2.63 -1.45
C GLY A 415 -32.15 -2.42 -2.52
N GLY A 416 -31.09 -1.64 -2.28
CA GLY A 416 -30.00 -1.43 -3.22
C GLY A 416 -29.62 0.01 -3.50
N ALA A 417 -28.73 0.14 -4.51
CA ALA A 417 -28.35 1.42 -5.09
C ALA A 417 -29.21 1.69 -6.32
N THR A 418 -29.99 2.74 -6.30
CA THR A 418 -30.87 3.14 -7.40
C THR A 418 -30.59 4.58 -7.84
N LEU A 419 -30.82 4.87 -9.11
CA LEU A 419 -30.89 6.25 -9.57
C LEU A 419 -32.12 6.91 -8.98
N TRP A 420 -31.95 8.08 -8.39
CA TRP A 420 -33.06 8.85 -7.83
C TRP A 420 -33.33 10.08 -8.68
N THR A 421 -34.59 10.28 -9.03
CA THR A 421 -35.14 11.40 -9.80
C THR A 421 -36.24 12.13 -9.04
N PRO A 422 -36.86 13.05 -9.61
CA PRO A 422 -36.64 14.43 -10.00
C PRO A 422 -37.18 15.43 -8.98
N TRP A 423 -37.35 15.03 -7.72
CA TRP A 423 -37.83 15.95 -6.66
C TRP A 423 -36.67 16.53 -5.85
N THR A 424 -35.47 16.04 -6.09
CA THR A 424 -34.27 16.42 -5.35
C THR A 424 -33.62 17.62 -5.99
N THR A 425 -33.37 18.67 -5.22
CA THR A 425 -32.61 19.86 -5.63
C THR A 425 -31.12 19.60 -5.50
N GLY A 426 -30.73 18.84 -4.49
CA GLY A 426 -29.33 18.52 -4.22
C GLY A 426 -29.17 17.37 -3.22
N ALA A 427 -27.93 16.93 -3.05
CA ALA A 427 -27.54 15.85 -2.16
C ALA A 427 -26.12 16.05 -1.63
N PRO A 428 -25.72 15.33 -0.55
CA PRO A 428 -24.35 15.27 -0.13
C PRO A 428 -23.43 14.67 -1.19
N ALA A 429 -22.14 14.96 -1.09
CA ALA A 429 -21.12 14.49 -2.02
C ALA A 429 -20.06 13.67 -1.29
N ARG A 430 -19.65 12.56 -1.91
CA ARG A 430 -18.48 11.76 -1.58
C ARG A 430 -17.60 11.61 -2.81
N PHE A 431 -16.33 11.35 -2.60
CA PHE A 431 -15.36 11.40 -3.68
C PHE A 431 -14.48 10.16 -3.68
N ILE A 432 -13.94 9.84 -4.85
CA ILE A 432 -12.90 8.84 -5.06
C ILE A 432 -11.61 9.56 -5.40
N PHE A 433 -10.50 9.13 -4.81
CA PHE A 433 -9.18 9.66 -5.10
C PHE A 433 -8.69 9.15 -6.46
N ASN A 434 -8.16 10.05 -7.29
CA ASN A 434 -7.53 9.70 -8.55
C ASN A 434 -6.12 9.15 -8.28
N GLU A 435 -5.98 7.84 -8.21
CA GLU A 435 -4.66 7.18 -8.20
C GLU A 435 -4.15 7.18 -9.65
N ASN A 436 -3.25 8.12 -10.01
CA ASN A 436 -2.55 8.12 -11.29
C ASN A 436 -1.29 7.26 -11.22
#